data_e1601f9abc2519a4ffc55f5c28ee9ef2
#
_entry.id   e1601f9abc2519a4ffc55f5c28ee9ef2
#
_cell.length_a   1.000
_cell.length_b   1.000
_cell.length_c   1.000
_cell.angle_alpha   90.00
_cell.angle_beta   90.00
_cell.angle_gamma   90.00
#
_symmetry.space_group_name_H-M   'P 1'
#
loop_
_entity.id
_entity.type
_entity.pdbx_description
1 polymer ?
#
loop_
_entity_poly.entity_id
_entity_poly.type
_entity_poly.pdbx_seq_one_letter_code
_entity_poly.pdbx_strand_id
1 'polypeptide(L)'
;SCAGGLSGISHIPVTRLEAKGEKLTVKISGLMGGHSGAEIDKNRANANSLLGKFLHGLDAKAGYELISVQGGQKDNAITRESIAELLTVKENVEAVKEYAASMQAAWREEYAGTDEGITVTVTEEGEQDVKVLHPTSKEKVVFFLVNVPYGVQKMSGTIKGLVETSTNIGILKTSENEVLGSSSIRSSVETARDALSDKIEYLTEFLGGEYE
;
A
#
# COMPACT_ATOMS: atom_id res chain seq x y z
N SER A 1 14.62 26.34 4.86
CA SER A 1 13.43 26.54 4.05
C SER A 1 12.56 25.29 4.18
N CYS A 2 11.28 25.46 4.52
CA CYS A 2 10.35 24.35 4.52
C CYS A 2 10.18 23.83 3.11
N ALA A 3 10.35 22.54 2.90
CA ALA A 3 10.03 21.90 1.65
C ALA A 3 8.54 22.11 1.34
N GLY A 4 8.23 22.51 0.10
CA GLY A 4 6.85 22.62 -0.34
C GLY A 4 6.18 21.27 -0.33
N GLY A 5 4.99 21.18 0.30
CA GLY A 5 4.21 19.96 0.36
C GLY A 5 2.95 20.05 -0.47
N LEU A 6 2.50 18.91 -0.99
CA LEU A 6 1.20 18.79 -1.58
C LEU A 6 0.64 17.38 -1.33
N SER A 7 -0.69 17.27 -1.28
CA SER A 7 -1.37 15.99 -1.18
C SER A 7 -1.97 15.61 -2.52
N GLY A 8 -1.72 14.38 -2.95
CA GLY A 8 -2.30 13.83 -4.15
C GLY A 8 -3.25 12.68 -3.79
N ILE A 9 -4.48 12.74 -4.27
CA ILE A 9 -5.50 11.74 -3.98
C ILE A 9 -5.85 11.00 -5.26
N SER A 10 -5.60 9.70 -5.26
CA SER A 10 -5.93 8.80 -6.35
C SER A 10 -7.25 8.10 -6.07
N HIS A 11 -8.21 8.23 -6.99
CA HIS A 11 -9.50 7.55 -6.94
C HIS A 11 -9.53 6.50 -8.03
N ILE A 12 -9.46 5.22 -7.65
CA ILE A 12 -9.48 4.11 -8.59
C ILE A 12 -10.86 3.46 -8.55
N PRO A 13 -11.67 3.58 -9.61
CA PRO A 13 -13.00 3.00 -9.63
C PRO A 13 -12.92 1.47 -9.63
N VAL A 14 -13.81 0.85 -8.88
CA VAL A 14 -13.92 -0.61 -8.80
C VAL A 14 -15.34 -1.06 -9.07
N THR A 15 -15.46 -2.24 -9.67
CA THR A 15 -16.74 -2.95 -9.79
C THR A 15 -16.66 -4.23 -8.98
N ARG A 16 -17.82 -4.81 -8.66
CA ARG A 16 -17.90 -5.96 -7.78
C ARG A 16 -18.72 -7.09 -8.36
N LEU A 17 -18.44 -8.29 -7.88
CA LEU A 17 -19.16 -9.52 -8.18
C LEU A 17 -19.55 -10.19 -6.87
N GLU A 18 -20.70 -10.85 -6.86
CA GLU A 18 -21.04 -11.73 -5.73
C GLU A 18 -20.21 -13.00 -5.80
N ALA A 19 -19.69 -13.43 -4.66
CA ALA A 19 -18.85 -14.61 -4.56
C ALA A 19 -19.05 -15.28 -3.20
N LYS A 20 -18.75 -16.56 -3.14
CA LYS A 20 -18.82 -17.37 -1.93
C LYS A 20 -17.49 -18.07 -1.70
N GLY A 21 -17.00 -18.09 -0.47
CA GLY A 21 -15.77 -18.77 -0.13
C GLY A 21 -15.35 -18.47 1.30
N GLU A 22 -14.14 -18.84 1.62
CA GLU A 22 -13.54 -18.57 2.94
C GLU A 22 -13.03 -17.14 2.97
N LYS A 23 -13.56 -16.36 3.90
CA LYS A 23 -13.09 -14.98 4.11
C LYS A 23 -11.90 -15.00 5.05
N LEU A 24 -10.84 -14.30 4.63
CA LEU A 24 -9.62 -14.11 5.41
C LEU A 24 -9.35 -12.62 5.57
N THR A 25 -8.85 -12.25 6.76
CA THR A 25 -8.31 -10.92 7.00
C THR A 25 -6.81 -11.03 7.15
N VAL A 26 -6.07 -10.34 6.29
CA VAL A 26 -4.62 -10.24 6.36
C VAL A 26 -4.27 -8.87 6.93
N LYS A 27 -3.51 -8.85 8.02
CA LYS A 27 -3.06 -7.62 8.65
C LYS A 27 -1.54 -7.56 8.68
N ILE A 28 -0.99 -6.45 8.20
CA ILE A 28 0.41 -6.11 8.33
C ILE A 28 0.50 -5.06 9.42
N SER A 29 1.30 -5.32 10.46
CA SER A 29 1.40 -4.47 11.65
C SER A 29 2.81 -4.49 12.24
N GLY A 30 3.01 -3.77 13.33
CA GLY A 30 4.28 -3.74 14.04
C GLY A 30 5.35 -2.87 13.38
N LEU A 31 4.98 -2.06 12.39
CA LEU A 31 5.91 -1.14 11.75
C LEU A 31 6.16 0.09 12.62
N MET A 32 7.34 0.69 12.43
CA MET A 32 7.78 1.85 13.22
C MET A 32 6.97 3.11 12.90
N GLY A 33 6.68 3.35 11.62
CA GLY A 33 5.99 4.56 11.20
C GLY A 33 6.84 5.82 11.35
N GLY A 34 6.19 6.94 11.60
CA GLY A 34 6.84 8.23 11.82
C GLY A 34 6.29 9.32 10.90
N HIS A 35 6.82 10.54 11.06
CA HIS A 35 6.44 11.66 10.23
C HIS A 35 7.05 11.54 8.83
N SER A 36 6.23 11.64 7.80
CA SER A 36 6.67 11.45 6.41
C SER A 36 7.63 12.53 5.88
N GLY A 37 7.74 13.65 6.57
CA GLY A 37 8.72 14.70 6.23
C GLY A 37 10.01 14.55 7.03
N ALA A 38 9.89 14.44 8.35
CA ALA A 38 11.06 14.46 9.25
C ALA A 38 11.80 13.12 9.31
N GLU A 39 11.12 12.01 9.04
CA GLU A 39 11.66 10.66 9.24
C GLU A 39 11.66 9.79 7.98
N ILE A 40 11.37 10.38 6.83
CA ILE A 40 11.30 9.63 5.57
C ILE A 40 12.67 9.06 5.15
N ASP A 41 13.75 9.67 5.61
CA ASP A 41 15.12 9.25 5.34
C ASP A 41 15.61 8.10 6.22
N LYS A 42 14.77 7.62 7.14
CA LYS A 42 15.11 6.52 8.06
C LYS A 42 14.98 5.14 7.42
N ASN A 43 14.61 5.05 6.15
CA ASN A 43 14.43 3.78 5.42
C ASN A 43 13.39 2.83 6.04
N ARG A 44 12.40 3.39 6.72
CA ARG A 44 11.33 2.60 7.34
C ARG A 44 10.37 2.06 6.31
N ALA A 45 9.78 0.91 6.60
CA ALA A 45 8.74 0.32 5.77
C ALA A 45 7.43 1.10 5.87
N ASN A 46 6.65 1.05 4.80
CA ASN A 46 5.28 1.55 4.74
C ASN A 46 4.33 0.36 4.60
N ALA A 47 3.38 0.23 5.50
CA ALA A 47 2.47 -0.92 5.52
C ALA A 47 1.59 -1.01 4.27
N ASN A 48 1.21 0.13 3.67
CA ASN A 48 0.43 0.12 2.43
C ASN A 48 1.23 -0.41 1.24
N SER A 49 2.51 -0.02 1.16
CA SER A 49 3.43 -0.55 0.13
C SER A 49 3.67 -2.04 0.31
N LEU A 50 3.86 -2.49 1.55
CA LEU A 50 4.05 -3.92 1.85
C LEU A 50 2.78 -4.71 1.52
N LEU A 51 1.60 -4.15 1.77
CA LEU A 51 0.33 -4.80 1.42
C LEU A 51 0.24 -5.05 -0.08
N GLY A 52 0.61 -4.08 -0.90
CA GLY A 52 0.66 -4.24 -2.35
C GLY A 52 1.58 -5.38 -2.78
N LYS A 53 2.77 -5.45 -2.22
CA LYS A 53 3.73 -6.53 -2.49
C LYS A 53 3.19 -7.88 -2.05
N PHE A 54 2.56 -7.94 -0.88
CA PHE A 54 1.94 -9.16 -0.37
C PHE A 54 0.87 -9.68 -1.34
N LEU A 55 -0.07 -8.81 -1.71
CA LEU A 55 -1.19 -9.18 -2.58
C LEU A 55 -0.72 -9.62 -3.97
N HIS A 56 0.26 -8.93 -4.52
CA HIS A 56 0.84 -9.29 -5.81
C HIS A 56 1.51 -10.66 -5.79
N GLY A 57 2.32 -10.92 -4.77
CA GLY A 57 3.04 -12.21 -4.64
C GLY A 57 2.13 -13.38 -4.26
N LEU A 58 1.01 -13.11 -3.59
CA LEU A 58 0.09 -14.15 -3.15
C LEU A 58 -0.56 -14.88 -4.32
N ASP A 59 -0.86 -14.20 -5.42
CA ASP A 59 -1.49 -14.82 -6.60
C ASP A 59 -0.69 -15.99 -7.16
N ALA A 60 0.64 -15.96 -7.03
CA ALA A 60 1.50 -17.05 -7.47
C ALA A 60 1.49 -18.26 -6.52
N LYS A 61 0.99 -18.10 -5.31
CA LYS A 61 0.98 -19.13 -4.26
C LYS A 61 -0.41 -19.72 -4.03
N ALA A 62 -1.41 -18.85 -4.04
CA ALA A 62 -2.80 -19.23 -3.78
C ALA A 62 -3.73 -18.22 -4.44
N GLY A 63 -4.60 -18.69 -5.31
CA GLY A 63 -5.62 -17.83 -5.92
C GLY A 63 -6.55 -17.25 -4.86
N TYR A 64 -6.89 -15.99 -4.99
CA TYR A 64 -7.79 -15.29 -4.08
C TYR A 64 -8.56 -14.20 -4.82
N GLU A 65 -9.63 -13.75 -4.20
CA GLU A 65 -10.36 -12.56 -4.63
C GLU A 65 -10.20 -11.48 -3.56
N LEU A 66 -10.20 -10.23 -3.96
CA LEU A 66 -10.00 -9.10 -3.07
C LEU A 66 -11.35 -8.48 -2.70
N ILE A 67 -11.57 -8.26 -1.41
CA ILE A 67 -12.77 -7.58 -0.91
C ILE A 67 -12.46 -6.12 -0.63
N SER A 68 -11.39 -5.85 0.11
CA SER A 68 -11.01 -4.49 0.51
C SER A 68 -9.54 -4.39 0.88
N VAL A 69 -9.03 -3.16 0.82
CA VAL A 69 -7.71 -2.78 1.34
C VAL A 69 -7.87 -1.50 2.14
N GLN A 70 -7.13 -1.38 3.24
CA GLN A 70 -7.12 -0.15 4.04
C GLN A 70 -5.84 -0.02 4.84
N GLY A 71 -5.43 1.21 5.10
CA GLY A 71 -4.28 1.50 5.94
C GLY A 71 -4.03 2.98 6.10
N GLY A 72 -3.70 3.39 7.33
CA GLY A 72 -3.37 4.77 7.66
C GLY A 72 -4.56 5.69 7.86
N GLN A 73 -4.32 6.79 8.58
CA GLN A 73 -5.34 7.80 8.88
C GLN A 73 -4.92 9.21 8.46
N LYS A 74 -3.62 9.42 8.22
CA LYS A 74 -3.05 10.70 7.82
C LYS A 74 -2.03 10.50 6.72
N ASP A 75 -2.08 11.30 5.68
CA ASP A 75 -1.15 11.20 4.56
C ASP A 75 0.29 11.59 4.92
N ASN A 76 0.47 12.41 5.96
CA ASN A 76 1.78 12.85 6.45
C ASN A 76 2.40 11.92 7.51
N ALA A 77 1.80 10.77 7.74
CA ALA A 77 2.35 9.73 8.62
C ALA A 77 2.69 8.48 7.79
N ILE A 78 3.89 7.92 8.02
CA ILE A 78 4.29 6.66 7.41
C ILE A 78 3.37 5.56 7.99
N THR A 79 2.66 4.85 7.12
CA THR A 79 1.62 3.91 7.53
C THR A 79 2.20 2.73 8.28
N ARG A 80 1.72 2.51 9.50
CA ARG A 80 2.20 1.49 10.44
C ARG A 80 1.46 0.18 10.33
N GLU A 81 0.21 0.22 9.86
CA GLU A 81 -0.66 -0.94 9.75
C GLU A 81 -1.48 -0.87 8.47
N SER A 82 -1.69 -2.01 7.86
CA SER A 82 -2.59 -2.15 6.72
C SER A 82 -3.34 -3.47 6.81
N ILE A 83 -4.52 -3.52 6.20
CA ILE A 83 -5.42 -4.67 6.24
C ILE A 83 -5.96 -4.93 4.84
N ALA A 84 -5.99 -6.20 4.46
CA ALA A 84 -6.74 -6.64 3.29
C ALA A 84 -7.75 -7.71 3.71
N GLU A 85 -8.96 -7.61 3.19
CA GLU A 85 -9.95 -8.67 3.29
C GLU A 85 -9.95 -9.44 1.98
N LEU A 86 -9.81 -10.76 2.08
CA LEU A 86 -9.69 -11.68 0.96
C LEU A 86 -10.80 -12.73 1.01
N LEU A 87 -11.11 -13.28 -0.14
CA LEU A 87 -11.94 -14.48 -0.26
C LEU A 87 -11.15 -15.52 -1.04
N THR A 88 -11.13 -16.75 -0.56
CA THR A 88 -10.43 -17.84 -1.25
C THR A 88 -11.20 -19.15 -1.06
N VAL A 89 -10.75 -20.19 -1.74
CA VAL A 89 -11.29 -21.54 -1.52
C VAL A 89 -10.65 -22.15 -0.29
N LYS A 90 -11.35 -23.04 0.37
CA LYS A 90 -10.88 -23.67 1.61
C LYS A 90 -9.51 -24.33 1.45
N GLU A 91 -9.26 -24.95 0.32
CA GLU A 91 -8.02 -25.65 0.00
C GLU A 91 -6.80 -24.71 -0.07
N ASN A 92 -7.03 -23.40 -0.23
CA ASN A 92 -5.95 -22.41 -0.32
C ASN A 92 -5.63 -21.74 1.01
N VAL A 93 -6.44 -21.93 2.06
CA VAL A 93 -6.28 -21.21 3.33
C VAL A 93 -4.90 -21.43 3.94
N GLU A 94 -4.44 -22.69 4.00
CA GLU A 94 -3.11 -22.99 4.56
C GLU A 94 -1.98 -22.38 3.74
N ALA A 95 -2.10 -22.35 2.41
CA ALA A 95 -1.12 -21.72 1.54
C ALA A 95 -1.01 -20.21 1.79
N VAL A 96 -2.15 -19.55 2.04
CA VAL A 96 -2.16 -18.12 2.41
C VAL A 96 -1.43 -17.90 3.74
N LYS A 97 -1.68 -18.73 4.75
CA LYS A 97 -1.01 -18.65 6.05
C LYS A 97 0.49 -18.89 5.94
N GLU A 98 0.91 -19.88 5.15
CA GLU A 98 2.32 -20.18 4.92
C GLU A 98 3.02 -19.01 4.21
N TYR A 99 2.37 -18.45 3.21
CA TYR A 99 2.89 -17.27 2.50
C TYR A 99 3.04 -16.08 3.45
N ALA A 100 2.05 -15.82 4.28
CA ALA A 100 2.11 -14.75 5.27
C ALA A 100 3.29 -14.93 6.23
N ALA A 101 3.50 -16.15 6.73
CA ALA A 101 4.63 -16.46 7.61
C ALA A 101 5.98 -16.25 6.90
N SER A 102 6.08 -16.67 5.64
CA SER A 102 7.30 -16.49 4.86
C SER A 102 7.61 -15.02 4.60
N MET A 103 6.59 -14.21 4.31
CA MET A 103 6.77 -12.77 4.09
C MET A 103 7.12 -12.03 5.37
N GLN A 104 6.56 -12.42 6.50
CA GLN A 104 6.96 -11.87 7.80
C GLN A 104 8.45 -12.09 8.06
N ALA A 105 8.93 -13.31 7.87
CA ALA A 105 10.34 -13.65 8.06
C ALA A 105 11.24 -12.87 7.10
N ALA A 106 10.88 -12.80 5.82
CA ALA A 106 11.64 -12.07 4.81
C ALA A 106 11.71 -10.58 5.11
N TRP A 107 10.60 -9.95 5.48
CA TRP A 107 10.58 -8.52 5.77
C TRP A 107 11.28 -8.15 7.08
N ARG A 108 11.24 -9.00 8.09
CA ARG A 108 12.01 -8.78 9.31
C ARG A 108 13.51 -8.76 9.03
N GLU A 109 13.96 -9.58 8.09
CA GLU A 109 15.35 -9.57 7.63
C GLU A 109 15.65 -8.34 6.77
N GLU A 110 14.82 -8.06 5.77
CA GLU A 110 15.00 -6.92 4.87
C GLU A 110 14.99 -5.57 5.60
N TYR A 111 14.17 -5.42 6.63
CA TYR A 111 14.05 -4.20 7.43
C TYR A 111 14.73 -4.31 8.79
N ALA A 112 15.73 -5.15 8.90
CA ALA A 112 16.57 -5.24 10.11
C ALA A 112 17.18 -3.87 10.43
N GLY A 113 17.09 -3.47 11.70
CA GLY A 113 17.55 -2.14 12.15
C GLY A 113 16.50 -1.04 12.07
N THR A 114 15.40 -1.24 11.34
CA THR A 114 14.30 -0.25 11.24
C THR A 114 12.96 -0.80 11.72
N ASP A 115 12.48 -1.88 11.13
CA ASP A 115 11.14 -2.43 11.36
C ASP A 115 11.21 -3.92 11.73
N GLU A 116 11.92 -4.25 12.78
CA GLU A 116 12.12 -5.64 13.22
C GLU A 116 10.85 -6.28 13.79
N GLY A 117 9.85 -5.47 14.09
CA GLY A 117 8.56 -5.92 14.62
C GLY A 117 7.50 -6.23 13.57
N ILE A 118 7.83 -6.19 12.28
CA ILE A 118 6.85 -6.47 11.22
C ILE A 118 6.17 -7.81 11.47
N THR A 119 4.84 -7.77 11.50
CA THR A 119 4.00 -8.95 11.75
C THR A 119 2.96 -9.04 10.65
N VAL A 120 2.80 -10.23 10.08
CA VAL A 120 1.78 -10.53 9.07
C VAL A 120 0.88 -11.60 9.64
N THR A 121 -0.37 -11.23 9.95
CA THR A 121 -1.35 -12.14 10.54
C THR A 121 -2.46 -12.44 9.57
N VAL A 122 -2.95 -13.68 9.60
CA VAL A 122 -4.10 -14.14 8.82
C VAL A 122 -5.16 -14.61 9.80
N THR A 123 -6.34 -14.00 9.74
CA THR A 123 -7.49 -14.38 10.56
C THR A 123 -8.55 -15.02 9.67
N GLU A 124 -8.99 -16.22 10.03
CA GLU A 124 -10.07 -16.90 9.33
C GLU A 124 -11.42 -16.38 9.84
N GLU A 125 -12.27 -15.93 8.92
CA GLU A 125 -13.59 -15.38 9.22
C GLU A 125 -14.72 -16.38 8.86
N GLY A 126 -14.36 -17.56 8.35
CA GLY A 126 -15.31 -18.57 7.94
C GLY A 126 -15.87 -18.38 6.52
N GLU A 127 -16.74 -19.31 6.14
CA GLU A 127 -17.41 -19.27 4.83
C GLU A 127 -18.44 -18.14 4.79
N GLN A 128 -18.38 -17.31 3.76
CA GLN A 128 -19.25 -16.15 3.59
C GLN A 128 -19.65 -15.94 2.14
N ASP A 129 -20.82 -15.35 1.96
CA ASP A 129 -21.26 -14.77 0.70
C ASP A 129 -20.96 -13.28 0.78
N VAL A 130 -20.11 -12.78 -0.11
CA VAL A 130 -19.68 -11.39 -0.10
C VAL A 130 -19.54 -10.85 -1.52
N LYS A 131 -19.50 -9.53 -1.62
CA LYS A 131 -19.16 -8.86 -2.89
C LYS A 131 -17.67 -8.62 -2.93
N VAL A 132 -17.00 -9.28 -3.86
CA VAL A 132 -15.56 -9.12 -4.11
C VAL A 132 -15.33 -8.14 -5.25
N LEU A 133 -14.13 -7.56 -5.33
CA LEU A 133 -13.75 -6.79 -6.49
C LEU A 133 -13.74 -7.68 -7.73
N HIS A 134 -14.28 -7.15 -8.83
CA HIS A 134 -14.12 -7.80 -10.13
C HIS A 134 -12.61 -8.05 -10.38
N PRO A 135 -12.21 -9.17 -11.00
CA PRO A 135 -10.79 -9.47 -11.24
C PRO A 135 -9.99 -8.34 -11.88
N THR A 136 -10.60 -7.60 -12.82
CA THR A 136 -9.93 -6.43 -13.43
C THR A 136 -9.72 -5.30 -12.42
N SER A 137 -10.69 -5.06 -11.54
CA SER A 137 -10.55 -4.05 -10.47
C SER A 137 -9.49 -4.45 -9.47
N LYS A 138 -9.47 -5.71 -9.05
CA LYS A 138 -8.41 -6.27 -8.19
C LYS A 138 -7.03 -6.04 -8.81
N GLU A 139 -6.86 -6.37 -10.07
CA GLU A 139 -5.59 -6.22 -10.78
C GLU A 139 -5.12 -4.77 -10.78
N LYS A 140 -6.03 -3.82 -11.06
CA LYS A 140 -5.72 -2.39 -11.03
C LYS A 140 -5.32 -1.89 -9.65
N VAL A 141 -6.04 -2.30 -8.61
CA VAL A 141 -5.74 -1.91 -7.22
C VAL A 141 -4.37 -2.44 -6.80
N VAL A 142 -4.09 -3.71 -7.07
CA VAL A 142 -2.79 -4.31 -6.73
C VAL A 142 -1.67 -3.64 -7.52
N PHE A 143 -1.88 -3.39 -8.81
CA PHE A 143 -0.91 -2.66 -9.64
C PHE A 143 -0.60 -1.26 -9.08
N PHE A 144 -1.64 -0.53 -8.68
CA PHE A 144 -1.47 0.79 -8.06
C PHE A 144 -0.62 0.69 -6.79
N LEU A 145 -0.94 -0.23 -5.90
CA LEU A 145 -0.22 -0.38 -4.62
C LEU A 145 1.25 -0.77 -4.82
N VAL A 146 1.54 -1.61 -5.80
CA VAL A 146 2.92 -2.01 -6.11
C VAL A 146 3.72 -0.86 -6.71
N ASN A 147 3.08 -0.01 -7.51
CA ASN A 147 3.76 0.98 -8.33
C ASN A 147 3.69 2.42 -7.81
N VAL A 148 2.76 2.74 -6.90
CA VAL A 148 2.74 4.08 -6.29
C VAL A 148 4.04 4.30 -5.53
N PRO A 149 4.76 5.41 -5.81
CA PRO A 149 6.05 5.64 -5.17
C PRO A 149 5.93 5.84 -3.67
N TYR A 150 6.94 5.37 -2.95
CA TYR A 150 7.10 5.60 -1.52
C TYR A 150 8.57 5.83 -1.18
N GLY A 151 8.82 6.78 -0.30
CA GLY A 151 10.14 7.03 0.27
C GLY A 151 10.87 8.17 -0.42
N VAL A 152 12.17 8.23 -0.15
CA VAL A 152 13.07 9.22 -0.76
C VAL A 152 13.19 8.94 -2.25
N GLN A 153 12.87 9.95 -3.08
CA GLN A 153 13.00 9.86 -4.52
C GLN A 153 14.33 10.49 -4.98
N LYS A 154 14.78 11.51 -4.26
CA LYS A 154 16.05 12.16 -4.57
C LYS A 154 16.63 12.87 -3.34
N MET A 155 17.91 12.70 -3.11
CA MET A 155 18.66 13.48 -2.13
C MET A 155 19.13 14.78 -2.76
N SER A 156 19.31 15.83 -1.93
CA SER A 156 19.86 17.10 -2.42
C SER A 156 21.24 16.92 -3.04
N GLY A 157 21.43 17.48 -4.22
CA GLY A 157 22.73 17.50 -4.89
C GLY A 157 23.70 18.56 -4.34
N THR A 158 23.20 19.48 -3.51
CA THR A 158 24.00 20.61 -2.98
C THR A 158 24.21 20.56 -1.49
N ILE A 159 23.25 19.98 -0.74
CA ILE A 159 23.32 19.89 0.73
C ILE A 159 23.35 18.41 1.12
N LYS A 160 24.51 17.97 1.64
CA LYS A 160 24.69 16.58 2.06
C LYS A 160 23.70 16.20 3.19
N GLY A 161 23.06 15.03 3.04
CA GLY A 161 22.16 14.50 4.06
C GLY A 161 20.75 15.08 4.03
N LEU A 162 20.47 16.03 3.13
CA LEU A 162 19.14 16.61 2.97
C LEU A 162 18.33 15.88 1.89
N VAL A 163 17.10 15.49 2.22
CA VAL A 163 16.15 14.93 1.27
C VAL A 163 15.62 16.07 0.40
N GLU A 164 15.80 15.97 -0.92
CA GLU A 164 15.22 16.94 -1.87
C GLU A 164 13.75 16.61 -2.10
N THR A 165 13.44 15.36 -2.47
CA THR A 165 12.12 14.94 -2.92
C THR A 165 11.76 13.59 -2.30
N SER A 166 10.56 13.51 -1.74
CA SER A 166 10.04 12.29 -1.15
C SER A 166 8.52 12.20 -1.28
N THR A 167 7.98 11.02 -1.11
CA THR A 167 6.53 10.80 -1.10
C THR A 167 6.15 9.67 -0.16
N ASN A 168 4.93 9.70 0.33
CA ASN A 168 4.39 8.73 1.25
C ASN A 168 2.94 8.42 0.94
N ILE A 169 2.65 7.17 0.63
CA ILE A 169 1.27 6.68 0.53
C ILE A 169 0.74 6.44 1.96
N GLY A 170 0.13 7.47 2.53
CA GLY A 170 -0.24 7.51 3.95
C GLY A 170 -1.65 7.03 4.25
N ILE A 171 -2.54 7.06 3.27
CA ILE A 171 -3.93 6.63 3.43
C ILE A 171 -4.33 5.72 2.27
N LEU A 172 -4.93 4.60 2.63
CA LEU A 172 -5.52 3.64 1.72
C LEU A 172 -6.90 3.28 2.24
N LYS A 173 -7.92 3.38 1.41
CA LYS A 173 -9.30 3.16 1.84
C LYS A 173 -10.14 2.60 0.69
N THR A 174 -10.96 1.59 0.99
CA THR A 174 -11.89 1.01 0.03
C THR A 174 -13.32 1.37 0.40
N SER A 175 -14.07 1.85 -0.56
CA SER A 175 -15.52 2.01 -0.48
C SER A 175 -16.20 1.04 -1.45
N GLU A 176 -17.52 1.17 -1.60
CA GLU A 176 -18.26 0.29 -2.52
C GLU A 176 -17.78 0.41 -3.96
N ASN A 177 -17.49 1.64 -4.41
CA ASN A 177 -17.25 1.95 -5.82
C ASN A 177 -15.83 2.39 -6.15
N GLU A 178 -14.97 2.55 -5.14
CA GLU A 178 -13.60 3.01 -5.39
C GLU A 178 -12.61 2.55 -4.33
N VAL A 179 -11.34 2.53 -4.71
CA VAL A 179 -10.21 2.49 -3.79
C VAL A 179 -9.52 3.84 -3.87
N LEU A 180 -9.36 4.48 -2.72
CA LEU A 180 -8.70 5.77 -2.57
C LEU A 180 -7.30 5.57 -2.00
N GLY A 181 -6.30 6.20 -2.64
CA GLY A 181 -4.95 6.30 -2.10
C GLY A 181 -4.57 7.77 -1.97
N SER A 182 -4.11 8.18 -0.77
CA SER A 182 -3.66 9.55 -0.54
C SER A 182 -2.17 9.59 -0.27
N SER A 183 -1.45 10.36 -1.08
CA SER A 183 -0.01 10.54 -0.98
C SER A 183 0.34 11.94 -0.54
N SER A 184 1.29 12.03 0.40
CA SER A 184 1.94 13.29 0.78
C SER A 184 3.23 13.41 -0.02
N ILE A 185 3.35 14.46 -0.82
CA ILE A 185 4.49 14.71 -1.71
C ILE A 185 5.25 15.92 -1.18
N ARG A 186 6.56 15.81 -1.02
CA ARG A 186 7.42 16.88 -0.52
C ARG A 186 8.63 17.05 -1.40
N SER A 187 8.97 18.31 -1.70
CA SER A 187 10.21 18.65 -2.42
C SER A 187 10.60 20.09 -2.13
N SER A 188 11.90 20.34 -2.02
CA SER A 188 12.47 21.69 -2.00
C SER A 188 12.60 22.27 -3.41
N VAL A 189 12.35 21.44 -4.45
CA VAL A 189 12.40 21.83 -5.87
C VAL A 189 10.99 21.68 -6.45
N GLU A 190 10.38 22.80 -6.82
CA GLU A 190 8.99 22.84 -7.29
C GLU A 190 8.76 21.96 -8.52
N THR A 191 9.67 21.99 -9.48
CA THR A 191 9.56 21.18 -10.70
C THR A 191 9.64 19.68 -10.40
N ALA A 192 10.44 19.28 -9.42
CA ALA A 192 10.55 17.88 -9.00
C ALA A 192 9.29 17.43 -8.25
N ARG A 193 8.73 18.31 -7.41
CA ARG A 193 7.45 18.08 -6.73
C ARG A 193 6.32 17.83 -7.74
N ASP A 194 6.21 18.74 -8.72
CA ASP A 194 5.17 18.68 -9.72
C ASP A 194 5.33 17.46 -10.64
N ALA A 195 6.55 17.09 -11.00
CA ALA A 195 6.83 15.89 -11.78
C ALA A 195 6.45 14.61 -11.04
N LEU A 196 6.67 14.56 -9.72
CA LEU A 196 6.29 13.41 -8.92
C LEU A 196 4.77 13.30 -8.79
N SER A 197 4.08 14.43 -8.58
CA SER A 197 2.61 14.47 -8.57
C SER A 197 2.06 14.04 -9.93
N ASP A 198 2.63 14.52 -11.03
CA ASP A 198 2.23 14.12 -12.38
C ASP A 198 2.42 12.62 -12.63
N LYS A 199 3.49 12.05 -12.11
CA LYS A 199 3.74 10.60 -12.20
C LYS A 199 2.63 9.79 -11.51
N ILE A 200 2.19 10.22 -10.33
CA ILE A 200 1.10 9.55 -9.61
C ILE A 200 -0.23 9.75 -10.34
N GLU A 201 -0.47 10.95 -10.86
CA GLU A 201 -1.64 11.26 -11.70
C GLU A 201 -1.69 10.37 -12.94
N TYR A 202 -0.57 10.26 -13.66
CA TYR A 202 -0.46 9.43 -14.85
C TYR A 202 -0.75 7.96 -14.56
N LEU A 203 -0.20 7.42 -13.46
CA LEU A 203 -0.48 6.07 -12.99
C LEU A 203 -1.98 5.88 -12.70
N THR A 204 -2.57 6.84 -11.99
CA THR A 204 -3.99 6.80 -11.61
C THR A 204 -4.90 6.84 -12.84
N GLU A 205 -4.64 7.74 -13.77
CA GLU A 205 -5.43 7.90 -14.99
C GLU A 205 -5.30 6.68 -15.91
N PHE A 206 -4.10 6.12 -16.02
CA PHE A 206 -3.88 4.89 -16.80
C PHE A 206 -4.74 3.73 -16.28
N LEU A 207 -5.00 3.70 -14.98
CA LEU A 207 -5.87 2.70 -14.34
C LEU A 207 -7.36 3.06 -14.41
N GLY A 208 -7.71 4.11 -15.16
CA GLY A 208 -9.10 4.55 -15.32
C GLY A 208 -9.60 5.41 -14.17
N GLY A 209 -8.71 5.89 -13.32
CA GLY A 209 -9.06 6.68 -12.14
C GLY A 209 -8.96 8.19 -12.35
N GLU A 210 -9.28 8.91 -11.29
CA GLU A 210 -9.20 10.37 -11.22
C GLU A 210 -8.24 10.77 -10.10
N TYR A 211 -7.53 11.87 -10.31
CA TYR A 211 -6.54 12.39 -9.36
C TYR A 211 -6.87 13.83 -8.97
N GLU A 212 -6.77 14.11 -7.66
CA GLU A 212 -6.93 15.48 -7.12
C GLU A 212 -5.69 15.93 -6.35
#